data_dfd94f5190dd4a6465206799b3d1ab99
#
_entry.id   dfd94f5190dd4a6465206799b3d1ab99
#
_cell.length_a   1.000
_cell.length_b   1.000
_cell.length_c   1.000
_cell.angle_alpha   90.00
_cell.angle_beta   90.00
_cell.angle_gamma   90.00
#
_symmetry.space_group_name_H-M   'P 1'
#
loop_
_entity.id
_entity.type
_entity.pdbx_description
1 polymer ?
#
loop_
_entity_poly.entity_id
_entity_poly.type
_entity_poly.pdbx_seq_one_letter_code
_entity_poly.pdbx_strand_id
1 'polypeptide(L)'
;MNDIKLLAFDIDGTLISRKSTVMEESTKSIIKQCEKKGMKVLISTGRSSFFIQKDVIETLNCDYFVTANGGIVTDGKFNTLVKHPINDANLKLIIDNCDKYHFALGLKFEQAIAVYNAYDDFIDIYVKGVKHPDIIFDYTATRDYHLTHGNPVDAFIIGDNDKLQELASKMPQMEWVVAYDKAVECFNKEVSKASGIEYVLNQINLSWENVMAFGDSENDIPMIKKAKYGIAMGNAIDSVKQVANYVTTDCGNH
;
A
#
# COMPACT_ATOMS: atom_id res chain seq x y z
N MET A 1 -14.86 17.79 -16.95
CA MET A 1 -14.76 17.28 -15.55
C MET A 1 -16.06 16.68 -14.99
N ASN A 2 -17.20 16.81 -15.69
CA ASN A 2 -18.50 16.30 -15.16
C ASN A 2 -18.58 14.76 -15.03
N ASP A 3 -17.62 14.02 -15.58
CA ASP A 3 -17.65 12.56 -15.62
C ASP A 3 -16.84 11.90 -14.48
N ILE A 4 -16.02 12.66 -13.73
CA ILE A 4 -15.26 12.11 -12.60
C ILE A 4 -16.20 11.88 -11.43
N LYS A 5 -16.17 10.66 -10.91
CA LYS A 5 -17.01 10.17 -9.81
C LYS A 5 -16.19 9.61 -8.64
N LEU A 6 -14.92 9.25 -8.89
CA LEU A 6 -14.04 8.68 -7.90
C LEU A 6 -12.70 9.41 -7.90
N LEU A 7 -12.27 9.83 -6.72
CA LEU A 7 -10.92 10.33 -6.45
C LEU A 7 -10.15 9.24 -5.73
N ALA A 8 -9.05 8.79 -6.31
CA ALA A 8 -8.16 7.78 -5.74
C ALA A 8 -6.85 8.43 -5.32
N PHE A 9 -6.50 8.32 -4.04
CA PHE A 9 -5.29 8.94 -3.50
C PHE A 9 -4.35 7.90 -2.88
N ASP A 10 -3.06 8.02 -3.18
CA ASP A 10 -2.03 7.52 -2.30
C ASP A 10 -1.90 8.43 -1.05
N ILE A 11 -1.19 7.95 -0.02
CA ILE A 11 -1.01 8.69 1.24
C ILE A 11 0.36 9.36 1.30
N ASP A 12 1.43 8.57 1.28
CA ASP A 12 2.78 8.99 1.69
C ASP A 12 3.55 9.70 0.58
N GLY A 13 3.57 11.01 0.61
CA GLY A 13 4.12 11.85 -0.45
C GLY A 13 3.05 12.36 -1.41
N THR A 14 1.79 11.99 -1.17
CA THR A 14 0.62 12.42 -1.95
C THR A 14 -0.34 13.23 -1.08
N LEU A 15 -1.07 12.61 -0.17
CA LEU A 15 -1.96 13.32 0.77
C LEU A 15 -1.19 13.91 1.96
N ILE A 16 -0.16 13.21 2.41
CA ILE A 16 0.65 13.58 3.56
C ILE A 16 2.11 13.61 3.14
N SER A 17 2.77 14.75 3.36
CA SER A 17 4.21 14.88 3.14
C SER A 17 4.97 13.87 3.98
N ARG A 18 6.04 13.26 3.43
CA ARG A 18 6.90 12.30 4.15
C ARG A 18 7.54 12.84 5.44
N LYS A 19 7.42 14.18 5.67
CA LYS A 19 7.91 14.88 6.88
C LYS A 19 6.79 15.21 7.85
N SER A 20 5.54 14.86 7.55
CA SER A 20 4.35 15.18 8.33
C SER A 20 3.58 13.89 8.71
N THR A 21 2.64 14.03 9.63
CA THR A 21 1.65 12.99 9.97
C THR A 21 0.22 13.46 9.70
N VAL A 22 0.07 14.68 9.19
CA VAL A 22 -1.23 15.32 8.92
C VAL A 22 -1.26 15.91 7.52
N MET A 23 -2.45 15.93 6.93
CA MET A 23 -2.71 16.59 5.64
C MET A 23 -2.77 18.11 5.82
N GLU A 24 -2.40 18.82 4.74
CA GLU A 24 -2.59 20.27 4.68
C GLU A 24 -4.09 20.64 4.68
N GLU A 25 -4.43 21.74 5.36
CA GLU A 25 -5.83 22.20 5.47
C GLU A 25 -6.45 22.56 4.10
N SER A 26 -5.63 23.07 3.18
CA SER A 26 -6.03 23.32 1.78
C SER A 26 -6.48 22.04 1.09
N THR A 27 -5.71 20.94 1.22
CA THR A 27 -6.02 19.63 0.66
C THR A 27 -7.31 19.07 1.25
N LYS A 28 -7.45 19.10 2.59
CA LYS A 28 -8.69 18.68 3.28
C LYS A 28 -9.91 19.44 2.78
N SER A 29 -9.78 20.77 2.63
CA SER A 29 -10.86 21.64 2.17
C SER A 29 -11.32 21.31 0.75
N ILE A 30 -10.37 21.09 -0.16
CA ILE A 30 -10.67 20.78 -1.56
C ILE A 30 -11.34 19.40 -1.68
N ILE A 31 -10.82 18.38 -0.99
CA ILE A 31 -11.42 17.03 -1.01
C ILE A 31 -12.86 17.09 -0.50
N LYS A 32 -13.10 17.78 0.63
CA LYS A 32 -14.47 17.97 1.18
C LYS A 32 -15.41 18.70 0.20
N GLN A 33 -14.90 19.60 -0.62
CA GLN A 33 -15.71 20.24 -1.67
C GLN A 33 -16.05 19.26 -2.80
N CYS A 34 -15.15 18.35 -3.14
CA CYS A 34 -15.39 17.29 -4.13
C CYS A 34 -16.42 16.28 -3.60
N GLU A 35 -16.33 15.87 -2.34
CA GLU A 35 -17.32 15.01 -1.67
C GLU A 35 -18.73 15.65 -1.70
N LYS A 36 -18.84 16.96 -1.40
CA LYS A 36 -20.11 17.71 -1.49
C LYS A 36 -20.70 17.74 -2.91
N LYS A 37 -19.89 17.55 -3.94
CA LYS A 37 -20.32 17.41 -5.34
C LYS A 37 -20.67 15.98 -5.72
N GLY A 38 -20.65 15.06 -4.76
CA GLY A 38 -20.99 13.64 -4.94
C GLY A 38 -19.87 12.77 -5.47
N MET A 39 -18.62 13.24 -5.44
CA MET A 39 -17.46 12.42 -5.77
C MET A 39 -17.12 11.52 -4.59
N LYS A 40 -16.87 10.24 -4.86
CA LYS A 40 -16.39 9.27 -3.87
C LYS A 40 -14.89 9.44 -3.64
N VAL A 41 -14.45 9.11 -2.43
CA VAL A 41 -13.03 9.11 -2.06
C VAL A 41 -12.58 7.70 -1.78
N LEU A 42 -11.47 7.30 -2.38
CA LEU A 42 -10.80 6.03 -2.19
C LEU A 42 -9.33 6.29 -1.84
N ILE A 43 -8.88 5.66 -0.76
CA ILE A 43 -7.46 5.64 -0.38
C ILE A 43 -6.83 4.37 -0.93
N SER A 44 -5.66 4.49 -1.59
CA SER A 44 -4.90 3.37 -2.13
C SER A 44 -3.45 3.45 -1.70
N THR A 45 -3.01 2.54 -0.80
CA THR A 45 -1.73 2.63 -0.10
C THR A 45 -1.03 1.28 0.05
N GLY A 46 0.31 1.29 0.15
CA GLY A 46 1.09 0.12 0.58
C GLY A 46 0.96 -0.20 2.08
N ARG A 47 0.41 0.73 2.87
CA ARG A 47 0.21 0.51 4.30
C ARG A 47 -0.84 -0.56 4.56
N SER A 48 -0.68 -1.28 5.69
CA SER A 48 -1.79 -2.01 6.30
C SER A 48 -2.83 -1.03 6.86
N SER A 49 -4.10 -1.42 6.92
CA SER A 49 -5.21 -0.57 7.38
C SER A 49 -4.97 0.09 8.74
N PHE A 50 -4.39 -0.66 9.67
CA PHE A 50 -4.07 -0.22 11.04
C PHE A 50 -2.87 0.75 11.13
N PHE A 51 -2.15 0.99 10.02
CA PHE A 51 -1.10 2.02 9.91
C PHE A 51 -1.50 3.22 9.05
N ILE A 52 -2.76 3.32 8.64
CA ILE A 52 -3.27 4.55 8.03
C ILE A 52 -3.31 5.65 9.09
N GLN A 53 -2.81 6.83 8.72
CA GLN A 53 -2.77 7.96 9.64
C GLN A 53 -4.19 8.34 10.10
N LYS A 54 -4.32 8.59 11.39
CA LYS A 54 -5.58 8.97 12.03
C LYS A 54 -6.23 10.19 11.38
N ASP A 55 -5.40 11.16 10.97
CA ASP A 55 -5.86 12.37 10.28
C ASP A 55 -6.58 12.07 8.95
N VAL A 56 -6.15 11.05 8.19
CA VAL A 56 -6.84 10.60 6.96
C VAL A 56 -8.22 10.02 7.31
N ILE A 57 -8.25 9.10 8.28
CA ILE A 57 -9.48 8.37 8.66
C ILE A 57 -10.53 9.33 9.26
N GLU A 58 -10.12 10.26 10.11
CA GLU A 58 -11.03 11.17 10.83
C GLU A 58 -11.47 12.38 9.99
N THR A 59 -10.68 12.76 8.97
CA THR A 59 -10.92 13.98 8.21
C THR A 59 -11.68 13.73 6.91
N LEU A 60 -11.37 12.64 6.20
CA LEU A 60 -11.97 12.29 4.93
C LEU A 60 -13.11 11.29 5.12
N ASN A 61 -14.18 11.48 4.37
CA ASN A 61 -15.27 10.50 4.30
C ASN A 61 -14.94 9.45 3.23
N CYS A 62 -13.93 8.61 3.52
CA CYS A 62 -13.48 7.61 2.57
C CYS A 62 -14.55 6.53 2.37
N ASP A 63 -14.95 6.30 1.11
CA ASP A 63 -15.89 5.23 0.73
C ASP A 63 -15.21 3.85 0.72
N TYR A 64 -13.91 3.80 0.36
CA TYR A 64 -13.15 2.57 0.19
C TYR A 64 -11.68 2.76 0.54
N PHE A 65 -11.06 1.66 1.01
CA PHE A 65 -9.62 1.57 1.22
C PHE A 65 -9.06 0.37 0.45
N VAL A 66 -8.01 0.63 -0.31
CA VAL A 66 -7.14 -0.35 -0.97
C VAL A 66 -5.82 -0.33 -0.23
N THR A 67 -5.52 -1.35 0.54
CA THR A 67 -4.36 -1.43 1.44
C THR A 67 -3.43 -2.57 1.05
N ALA A 68 -2.22 -2.62 1.62
CA ALA A 68 -1.18 -3.59 1.27
C ALA A 68 -1.01 -3.70 -0.26
N ASN A 69 -0.82 -2.56 -0.94
CA ASN A 69 -0.66 -2.46 -2.39
C ASN A 69 -1.81 -3.05 -3.23
N GLY A 70 -2.99 -3.25 -2.66
CA GLY A 70 -4.13 -3.90 -3.30
C GLY A 70 -4.42 -5.30 -2.78
N GLY A 71 -3.60 -5.80 -1.85
CA GLY A 71 -3.79 -7.11 -1.21
C GLY A 71 -5.09 -7.22 -0.42
N ILE A 72 -5.59 -6.09 0.10
CA ILE A 72 -6.86 -6.01 0.83
C ILE A 72 -7.66 -4.80 0.35
N VAL A 73 -8.94 -5.01 0.05
CA VAL A 73 -9.91 -3.94 -0.23
C VAL A 73 -11.00 -3.98 0.82
N THR A 74 -11.30 -2.82 1.42
CA THR A 74 -12.37 -2.68 2.42
C THR A 74 -13.34 -1.57 2.03
N ASP A 75 -14.52 -1.59 2.61
CA ASP A 75 -15.40 -0.43 2.62
C ASP A 75 -14.88 0.67 3.57
N GLY A 76 -15.56 1.82 3.62
CA GLY A 76 -15.21 2.94 4.49
C GLY A 76 -15.30 2.66 5.99
N LYS A 77 -15.85 1.51 6.39
CA LYS A 77 -15.92 1.04 7.78
C LYS A 77 -14.90 -0.05 8.09
N PHE A 78 -13.96 -0.30 7.17
CA PHE A 78 -12.96 -1.36 7.24
C PHE A 78 -13.54 -2.78 7.22
N ASN A 79 -14.77 -2.99 6.70
CA ASN A 79 -15.24 -4.34 6.41
C ASN A 79 -14.52 -4.85 5.15
N THR A 80 -13.89 -6.01 5.22
CA THR A 80 -13.15 -6.59 4.10
C THR A 80 -14.10 -7.05 2.99
N LEU A 81 -13.90 -6.52 1.79
CA LEU A 81 -14.63 -6.86 0.58
C LEU A 81 -13.93 -7.97 -0.22
N VAL A 82 -12.60 -7.88 -0.32
CA VAL A 82 -11.75 -8.91 -0.93
C VAL A 82 -10.35 -8.85 -0.35
N LYS A 83 -9.68 -10.00 -0.31
CA LYS A 83 -8.24 -10.13 0.00
C LYS A 83 -7.57 -11.14 -0.94
N HIS A 84 -6.29 -10.92 -1.20
CA HIS A 84 -5.47 -11.71 -2.12
C HIS A 84 -4.26 -12.31 -1.38
N PRO A 85 -4.44 -13.39 -0.61
CA PRO A 85 -3.36 -13.97 0.17
C PRO A 85 -2.30 -14.63 -0.73
N ILE A 86 -1.06 -14.60 -0.26
CA ILE A 86 0.05 -15.36 -0.87
C ILE A 86 -0.27 -16.84 -0.72
N ASN A 87 -0.10 -17.62 -1.79
CA ASN A 87 -0.35 -19.07 -1.73
C ASN A 87 0.72 -19.81 -0.91
N ASP A 88 0.39 -21.01 -0.43
CA ASP A 88 1.26 -21.80 0.46
C ASP A 88 2.65 -22.05 -0.12
N ALA A 89 2.73 -22.34 -1.42
CA ALA A 89 4.01 -22.63 -2.09
C ALA A 89 4.93 -21.39 -2.10
N ASN A 90 4.39 -20.22 -2.43
CA ASN A 90 5.14 -18.97 -2.43
C ASN A 90 5.48 -18.53 -1.01
N LEU A 91 4.55 -18.65 -0.06
CA LEU A 91 4.81 -18.35 1.35
C LEU A 91 5.97 -19.19 1.91
N LYS A 92 5.95 -20.50 1.62
CA LYS A 92 7.04 -21.39 2.02
C LYS A 92 8.38 -20.95 1.41
N LEU A 93 8.40 -20.61 0.12
CA LEU A 93 9.62 -20.15 -0.55
C LEU A 93 10.15 -18.84 0.08
N ILE A 94 9.28 -17.91 0.43
CA ILE A 94 9.65 -16.67 1.12
C ILE A 94 10.31 -17.00 2.47
N ILE A 95 9.66 -17.81 3.31
CA ILE A 95 10.16 -18.20 4.63
C ILE A 95 11.51 -18.91 4.51
N ASP A 96 11.61 -19.95 3.66
CA ASP A 96 12.82 -20.75 3.49
C ASP A 96 14.02 -19.87 3.04
N ASN A 97 13.79 -18.91 2.12
CA ASN A 97 14.86 -18.05 1.65
C ASN A 97 15.23 -16.95 2.67
N CYS A 98 14.27 -16.40 3.41
CA CYS A 98 14.57 -15.47 4.49
C CYS A 98 15.40 -16.14 5.59
N ASP A 99 15.14 -17.41 5.90
CA ASP A 99 15.98 -18.20 6.79
C ASP A 99 17.39 -18.38 6.26
N LYS A 100 17.50 -18.79 5.00
CA LYS A 100 18.79 -19.05 4.34
C LYS A 100 19.69 -17.82 4.30
N TYR A 101 19.12 -16.65 4.03
CA TYR A 101 19.89 -15.41 3.89
C TYR A 101 19.93 -14.58 5.18
N HIS A 102 19.30 -15.06 6.27
CA HIS A 102 19.14 -14.35 7.54
C HIS A 102 18.49 -12.97 7.39
N PHE A 103 17.46 -12.87 6.53
CA PHE A 103 16.69 -11.66 6.35
C PHE A 103 15.67 -11.50 7.48
N ALA A 104 15.41 -10.25 7.90
CA ALA A 104 14.24 -9.99 8.72
C ALA A 104 12.97 -10.14 7.88
N LEU A 105 11.95 -10.78 8.45
CA LEU A 105 10.70 -11.09 7.75
C LEU A 105 9.50 -10.74 8.61
N GLY A 106 8.68 -9.80 8.14
CA GLY A 106 7.35 -9.51 8.68
C GLY A 106 6.27 -9.86 7.65
N LEU A 107 5.33 -10.70 8.03
CA LEU A 107 4.19 -11.10 7.21
C LEU A 107 2.97 -10.26 7.56
N LYS A 108 2.39 -9.57 6.54
CA LYS A 108 1.24 -8.69 6.72
C LYS A 108 -0.06 -9.45 6.55
N PHE A 109 -0.87 -9.42 7.57
CA PHE A 109 -2.22 -9.97 7.62
C PHE A 109 -3.24 -8.82 7.66
N GLU A 110 -4.51 -9.15 7.67
CA GLU A 110 -5.61 -8.19 7.66
C GLU A 110 -5.57 -7.23 8.87
N GLN A 111 -5.24 -7.76 10.06
CA GLN A 111 -5.27 -6.99 11.31
C GLN A 111 -3.95 -7.02 12.09
N ALA A 112 -2.91 -7.62 11.54
CA ALA A 112 -1.64 -7.79 12.23
C ALA A 112 -0.45 -7.90 11.28
N ILE A 113 0.75 -7.75 11.85
CA ILE A 113 2.00 -8.21 11.27
C ILE A 113 2.57 -9.27 12.19
N ALA A 114 2.88 -10.45 11.66
CA ALA A 114 3.62 -11.47 12.39
C ALA A 114 5.07 -11.50 11.89
N VAL A 115 6.01 -11.22 12.77
CA VAL A 115 7.44 -11.22 12.44
C VAL A 115 8.00 -12.62 12.66
N TYR A 116 8.53 -13.21 11.59
CA TYR A 116 9.03 -14.58 11.60
C TYR A 116 10.54 -14.66 11.77
N ASN A 117 11.29 -13.62 11.41
CA ASN A 117 12.74 -13.56 11.56
C ASN A 117 13.20 -12.18 12.01
N ALA A 118 14.22 -12.12 12.87
CA ALA A 118 14.93 -10.92 13.31
C ALA A 118 13.98 -9.79 13.77
N TYR A 119 13.20 -10.07 14.82
CA TYR A 119 12.15 -9.17 15.31
C TYR A 119 12.65 -7.76 15.60
N ASP A 120 13.78 -7.62 16.32
CA ASP A 120 14.30 -6.30 16.69
C ASP A 120 14.75 -5.50 15.45
N ASP A 121 15.44 -6.13 14.50
CA ASP A 121 15.83 -5.48 13.23
C ASP A 121 14.60 -5.07 12.42
N PHE A 122 13.55 -5.91 12.42
CA PHE A 122 12.28 -5.56 11.77
C PHE A 122 11.65 -4.33 12.41
N ILE A 123 11.55 -4.29 13.74
CA ILE A 123 10.99 -3.15 14.48
C ILE A 123 11.79 -1.86 14.23
N ASP A 124 13.11 -1.95 14.23
CA ASP A 124 13.97 -0.79 14.05
C ASP A 124 13.79 -0.15 12.66
N ILE A 125 13.64 -0.96 11.62
CA ILE A 125 13.53 -0.47 10.24
C ILE A 125 12.08 -0.18 9.87
N TYR A 126 11.15 -1.08 10.14
CA TYR A 126 9.76 -0.95 9.70
C TYR A 126 8.99 0.15 10.45
N VAL A 127 9.17 0.24 11.76
CA VAL A 127 8.47 1.21 12.63
C VAL A 127 9.43 2.12 13.42
N LYS A 128 10.68 2.25 12.97
CA LYS A 128 11.70 3.15 13.56
C LYS A 128 11.90 2.94 15.06
N GLY A 129 11.93 1.68 15.49
CA GLY A 129 12.13 1.28 16.88
C GLY A 129 10.88 1.41 17.77
N VAL A 130 9.75 1.87 17.25
CA VAL A 130 8.50 2.00 18.04
C VAL A 130 7.77 0.66 18.07
N LYS A 131 7.68 0.04 19.23
CA LYS A 131 6.96 -1.24 19.41
C LYS A 131 5.44 -1.02 19.39
N HIS A 132 4.75 -1.87 18.65
CA HIS A 132 3.29 -1.92 18.55
C HIS A 132 2.78 -3.31 18.98
N PRO A 133 2.79 -3.64 20.28
CA PRO A 133 2.57 -5.00 20.78
C PRO A 133 1.17 -5.57 20.48
N ASP A 134 0.21 -4.69 20.20
CA ASP A 134 -1.16 -5.10 19.87
C ASP A 134 -1.37 -5.35 18.34
N ILE A 135 -0.35 -5.09 17.54
CA ILE A 135 -0.44 -5.13 16.07
C ILE A 135 0.73 -5.91 15.45
N ILE A 136 1.94 -5.78 15.99
CA ILE A 136 3.15 -6.46 15.50
C ILE A 136 3.56 -7.51 16.53
N PHE A 137 3.42 -8.76 16.13
CA PHE A 137 3.67 -9.91 17.00
C PHE A 137 5.00 -10.60 16.69
N ASP A 138 5.74 -10.97 17.74
CA ASP A 138 6.94 -11.77 17.61
C ASP A 138 6.57 -13.27 17.49
N TYR A 139 6.74 -13.80 16.30
CA TYR A 139 6.57 -15.22 15.96
C TYR A 139 7.87 -15.86 15.50
N THR A 140 9.03 -15.30 15.85
CA THR A 140 10.34 -15.82 15.46
C THR A 140 10.61 -17.25 16.00
N ALA A 141 10.00 -17.61 17.11
CA ALA A 141 10.16 -18.93 17.73
C ALA A 141 9.29 -20.01 17.09
N THR A 142 8.04 -19.72 16.74
CA THR A 142 7.05 -20.73 16.30
C THR A 142 6.76 -20.66 14.81
N ARG A 143 6.73 -19.45 14.23
CA ARG A 143 6.47 -19.18 12.79
C ARG A 143 5.18 -19.79 12.27
N ASP A 144 4.17 -19.87 13.10
CA ASP A 144 2.93 -20.62 12.86
C ASP A 144 1.67 -19.73 12.81
N TYR A 145 1.80 -18.39 12.90
CA TYR A 145 0.66 -17.47 12.88
C TYR A 145 -0.28 -17.71 11.69
N HIS A 146 0.30 -17.99 10.51
CA HIS A 146 -0.47 -18.26 9.28
C HIS A 146 -1.32 -19.55 9.36
N LEU A 147 -0.95 -20.51 10.19
CA LEU A 147 -1.70 -21.77 10.33
C LEU A 147 -3.08 -21.57 10.98
N THR A 148 -3.24 -20.50 11.76
CA THR A 148 -4.49 -20.21 12.49
C THR A 148 -5.23 -18.97 11.92
N HIS A 149 -4.53 -18.09 11.20
CA HIS A 149 -5.08 -16.83 10.69
C HIS A 149 -5.16 -16.77 9.15
N GLY A 150 -4.81 -17.87 8.47
CA GLY A 150 -4.70 -17.93 7.01
C GLY A 150 -3.42 -17.25 6.50
N ASN A 151 -3.22 -17.26 5.19
CA ASN A 151 -1.99 -16.74 4.61
C ASN A 151 -1.95 -15.20 4.59
N PRO A 152 -0.74 -14.61 4.71
CA PRO A 152 -0.54 -13.16 4.61
C PRO A 152 -0.82 -12.67 3.18
N VAL A 153 -1.10 -11.38 3.04
CA VAL A 153 -1.30 -10.73 1.73
C VAL A 153 -0.02 -10.10 1.19
N ASP A 154 0.97 -9.87 2.06
CA ASP A 154 2.22 -9.18 1.74
C ASP A 154 3.30 -9.66 2.72
N ALA A 155 4.55 -9.70 2.27
CA ALA A 155 5.74 -9.96 3.06
C ALA A 155 6.68 -8.76 2.98
N PHE A 156 7.00 -8.16 4.12
CA PHE A 156 8.03 -7.12 4.23
C PHE A 156 9.35 -7.77 4.62
N ILE A 157 10.35 -7.66 3.73
CA ILE A 157 11.63 -8.36 3.84
C ILE A 157 12.75 -7.34 3.91
N ILE A 158 13.64 -7.48 4.91
CA ILE A 158 14.79 -6.62 5.12
C ILE A 158 16.06 -7.44 5.00
N GLY A 159 16.99 -6.99 4.17
CA GLY A 159 18.25 -7.69 3.95
C GLY A 159 19.19 -6.96 3.02
N ASP A 160 20.24 -7.64 2.61
CA ASP A 160 21.20 -7.14 1.64
C ASP A 160 20.57 -6.99 0.25
N ASN A 161 20.77 -5.84 -0.41
CA ASN A 161 20.14 -5.50 -1.67
C ASN A 161 20.45 -6.50 -2.80
N ASP A 162 21.70 -6.97 -2.91
CA ASP A 162 22.08 -7.90 -3.98
C ASP A 162 21.39 -9.27 -3.80
N LYS A 163 21.29 -9.73 -2.55
CA LYS A 163 20.57 -10.98 -2.21
C LYS A 163 19.06 -10.84 -2.34
N LEU A 164 18.48 -9.66 -2.04
CA LEU A 164 17.08 -9.38 -2.29
C LEU A 164 16.76 -9.43 -3.79
N GLN A 165 17.61 -8.86 -4.64
CA GLN A 165 17.47 -8.95 -6.10
C GLN A 165 17.62 -10.41 -6.59
N GLU A 166 18.58 -11.17 -6.03
CA GLU A 166 18.73 -12.59 -6.32
C GLU A 166 17.45 -13.37 -5.97
N LEU A 167 16.86 -13.10 -4.80
CA LEU A 167 15.61 -13.74 -4.37
C LEU A 167 14.45 -13.36 -5.30
N ALA A 168 14.30 -12.08 -5.63
CA ALA A 168 13.28 -11.60 -6.56
C ALA A 168 13.38 -12.29 -7.93
N SER A 169 14.61 -12.49 -8.45
CA SER A 169 14.84 -13.18 -9.73
C SER A 169 14.40 -14.65 -9.70
N LYS A 170 14.43 -15.30 -8.53
CA LYS A 170 14.01 -16.69 -8.34
C LYS A 170 12.50 -16.85 -8.16
N MET A 171 11.80 -15.76 -7.92
CA MET A 171 10.35 -15.74 -7.69
C MET A 171 9.64 -14.77 -8.65
N PRO A 172 9.74 -14.98 -10.00
CA PRO A 172 9.18 -14.08 -11.00
C PRO A 172 7.64 -14.04 -11.02
N GLN A 173 6.99 -14.95 -10.30
CA GLN A 173 5.54 -15.01 -10.08
C GLN A 173 5.06 -14.07 -8.97
N MET A 174 5.99 -13.45 -8.23
CA MET A 174 5.70 -12.46 -7.21
C MET A 174 6.04 -11.05 -7.72
N GLU A 175 5.38 -10.05 -7.17
CA GLU A 175 5.74 -8.64 -7.33
C GLU A 175 6.68 -8.23 -6.20
N TRP A 176 7.68 -7.42 -6.53
CA TRP A 176 8.70 -6.95 -5.61
C TRP A 176 8.81 -5.43 -5.71
N VAL A 177 8.50 -4.74 -4.65
CA VAL A 177 8.51 -3.27 -4.58
C VAL A 177 9.53 -2.82 -3.54
N VAL A 178 10.43 -1.92 -3.93
CA VAL A 178 11.37 -1.31 -2.98
C VAL A 178 10.61 -0.37 -2.05
N ALA A 179 10.64 -0.66 -0.76
CA ALA A 179 10.01 0.15 0.28
C ALA A 179 10.99 1.18 0.87
N TYR A 180 12.18 0.71 1.23
CA TYR A 180 13.30 1.51 1.76
C TYR A 180 14.63 0.95 1.28
N ASP A 181 15.75 1.62 1.62
CA ASP A 181 17.07 1.01 1.47
C ASP A 181 17.11 -0.31 2.25
N LYS A 182 17.54 -1.38 1.57
CA LYS A 182 17.56 -2.76 2.10
C LYS A 182 16.22 -3.35 2.53
N ALA A 183 15.10 -2.80 2.05
CA ALA A 183 13.79 -3.34 2.38
C ALA A 183 12.88 -3.37 1.16
N VAL A 184 12.18 -4.50 0.98
CA VAL A 184 11.24 -4.74 -0.10
C VAL A 184 9.90 -5.26 0.44
N GLU A 185 8.83 -4.97 -0.28
CA GLU A 185 7.54 -5.64 -0.16
C GLU A 185 7.41 -6.71 -1.25
N CYS A 186 6.87 -7.87 -0.90
CA CYS A 186 6.69 -9.00 -1.80
C CYS A 186 5.26 -9.54 -1.67
N PHE A 187 4.51 -9.53 -2.78
CA PHE A 187 3.11 -9.95 -2.85
C PHE A 187 2.77 -10.58 -4.19
N ASN A 188 1.56 -11.07 -4.37
CA ASN A 188 1.15 -11.71 -5.64
C ASN A 188 1.24 -10.72 -6.80
N LYS A 189 1.79 -11.17 -7.94
CA LYS A 189 2.08 -10.34 -9.12
C LYS A 189 0.85 -9.68 -9.74
N GLU A 190 -0.32 -10.30 -9.65
CA GLU A 190 -1.59 -9.76 -10.12
C GLU A 190 -2.18 -8.67 -9.22
N VAL A 191 -1.63 -8.51 -8.01
CA VAL A 191 -2.06 -7.52 -7.04
C VAL A 191 -1.35 -6.19 -7.32
N SER A 192 -2.09 -5.11 -7.29
CA SER A 192 -1.59 -3.74 -7.41
C SER A 192 -2.62 -2.76 -6.86
N LYS A 193 -2.22 -1.54 -6.59
CA LYS A 193 -3.16 -0.45 -6.27
C LYS A 193 -4.27 -0.35 -7.32
N ALA A 194 -3.93 -0.53 -8.60
CA ALA A 194 -4.90 -0.51 -9.69
C ALA A 194 -5.87 -1.69 -9.66
N SER A 195 -5.42 -2.91 -9.36
CA SER A 195 -6.33 -4.06 -9.29
C SER A 195 -7.35 -3.92 -8.15
N GLY A 196 -6.93 -3.37 -7.01
CA GLY A 196 -7.84 -3.05 -5.90
C GLY A 196 -8.86 -1.97 -6.26
N ILE A 197 -8.45 -0.90 -6.95
CA ILE A 197 -9.37 0.12 -7.46
C ILE A 197 -10.33 -0.47 -8.49
N GLU A 198 -9.84 -1.31 -9.40
CA GLU A 198 -10.67 -1.97 -10.43
C GLU A 198 -11.75 -2.86 -9.80
N TYR A 199 -11.40 -3.59 -8.72
CA TYR A 199 -12.41 -4.32 -7.95
C TYR A 199 -13.53 -3.38 -7.45
N VAL A 200 -13.17 -2.24 -6.85
CA VAL A 200 -14.15 -1.25 -6.36
C VAL A 200 -15.00 -0.70 -7.51
N LEU A 201 -14.38 -0.32 -8.63
CA LEU A 201 -15.10 0.21 -9.80
C LEU A 201 -16.16 -0.76 -10.31
N ASN A 202 -15.84 -2.06 -10.36
CA ASN A 202 -16.80 -3.10 -10.75
C ASN A 202 -17.98 -3.21 -9.77
N GLN A 203 -17.75 -3.05 -8.46
CA GLN A 203 -18.81 -3.10 -7.44
C GLN A 203 -19.79 -1.92 -7.56
N ILE A 204 -19.31 -0.75 -8.00
CA ILE A 204 -20.12 0.49 -8.05
C ILE A 204 -20.53 0.87 -9.48
N ASN A 205 -20.36 -0.02 -10.46
CA ASN A 205 -20.67 0.18 -11.87
C ASN A 205 -20.03 1.46 -12.47
N LEU A 206 -18.79 1.72 -12.11
CA LEU A 206 -17.95 2.77 -12.70
C LEU A 206 -16.81 2.14 -13.53
N SER A 207 -16.15 2.97 -14.31
CA SER A 207 -14.96 2.59 -15.07
C SER A 207 -13.81 3.55 -14.80
N TRP A 208 -12.61 3.24 -15.30
CA TRP A 208 -11.45 4.11 -15.21
C TRP A 208 -11.68 5.50 -15.84
N GLU A 209 -12.65 5.64 -16.76
CA GLU A 209 -13.10 6.93 -17.31
C GLU A 209 -13.74 7.85 -16.26
N ASN A 210 -14.10 7.30 -15.09
CA ASN A 210 -14.69 8.07 -13.99
C ASN A 210 -13.68 8.37 -12.88
N VAL A 211 -12.39 8.01 -13.04
CA VAL A 211 -11.37 8.08 -11.99
C VAL A 211 -10.39 9.24 -12.24
N MET A 212 -10.10 9.98 -11.18
CA MET A 212 -8.91 10.82 -11.05
C MET A 212 -8.03 10.24 -9.95
N ALA A 213 -6.78 9.88 -10.29
CA ALA A 213 -5.85 9.22 -9.37
C ALA A 213 -4.62 10.09 -9.13
N PHE A 214 -4.14 10.09 -7.88
CA PHE A 214 -2.98 10.87 -7.44
C PHE A 214 -1.94 9.96 -6.78
N GLY A 215 -0.65 10.14 -7.12
CA GLY A 215 0.44 9.33 -6.58
C GLY A 215 1.81 9.92 -6.84
N ASP A 216 2.83 9.38 -6.17
CA ASP A 216 4.21 9.86 -6.25
C ASP A 216 5.26 8.75 -6.44
N SER A 217 4.93 7.49 -6.20
CA SER A 217 5.87 6.37 -6.13
C SER A 217 5.60 5.28 -7.17
N GLU A 218 6.52 4.33 -7.31
CA GLU A 218 6.47 3.30 -8.35
C GLU A 218 5.20 2.44 -8.31
N ASN A 219 4.71 2.10 -7.11
CA ASN A 219 3.48 1.33 -6.91
C ASN A 219 2.20 2.09 -7.32
N ASP A 220 2.30 3.41 -7.61
CA ASP A 220 1.20 4.24 -8.12
C ASP A 220 1.07 4.19 -9.64
N ILE A 221 2.14 3.83 -10.35
CA ILE A 221 2.19 3.82 -11.81
C ILE A 221 0.99 3.10 -12.43
N PRO A 222 0.56 1.91 -11.96
CA PRO A 222 -0.58 1.22 -12.55
C PRO A 222 -1.89 1.99 -12.44
N MET A 223 -2.19 2.66 -11.32
CA MET A 223 -3.42 3.43 -11.15
C MET A 223 -3.36 4.77 -11.91
N ILE A 224 -2.18 5.43 -11.94
CA ILE A 224 -1.96 6.67 -12.70
C ILE A 224 -2.17 6.44 -14.20
N LYS A 225 -1.65 5.32 -14.75
CA LYS A 225 -1.81 4.97 -16.16
C LYS A 225 -3.25 4.65 -16.56
N LYS A 226 -4.01 4.00 -15.67
CA LYS A 226 -5.38 3.55 -15.98
C LYS A 226 -6.43 4.65 -15.80
N ALA A 227 -6.21 5.58 -14.87
CA ALA A 227 -7.16 6.64 -14.58
C ALA A 227 -7.38 7.56 -15.79
N LYS A 228 -8.61 8.07 -15.95
CA LYS A 228 -8.90 9.12 -16.94
C LYS A 228 -7.99 10.33 -16.76
N TYR A 229 -7.78 10.71 -15.50
CA TYR A 229 -6.80 11.72 -15.11
C TYR A 229 -5.84 11.14 -14.09
N GLY A 230 -4.68 10.70 -14.53
CA GLY A 230 -3.56 10.33 -13.68
C GLY A 230 -2.72 11.56 -13.36
N ILE A 231 -2.60 11.88 -12.08
CA ILE A 231 -1.91 13.06 -11.57
C ILE A 231 -0.67 12.62 -10.80
N ALA A 232 0.51 13.01 -11.27
CA ALA A 232 1.74 12.87 -10.51
C ALA A 232 1.92 14.06 -9.58
N MET A 233 2.34 13.81 -8.34
CA MET A 233 2.78 14.86 -7.42
C MET A 233 4.08 15.51 -7.95
N GLY A 234 4.33 16.78 -7.62
CA GLY A 234 5.58 17.46 -8.00
C GLY A 234 6.82 16.76 -7.45
N ASN A 235 6.72 16.19 -6.23
CA ASN A 235 7.74 15.35 -5.60
C ASN A 235 7.79 13.90 -6.10
N ALA A 236 6.94 13.52 -7.06
CA ALA A 236 6.93 12.16 -7.60
C ALA A 236 8.24 11.82 -8.31
N ILE A 237 8.59 10.53 -8.33
CA ILE A 237 9.71 10.03 -9.12
C ILE A 237 9.45 10.22 -10.62
N ASP A 238 10.51 10.31 -11.41
CA ASP A 238 10.42 10.61 -12.84
C ASP A 238 9.57 9.61 -13.62
N SER A 239 9.62 8.32 -13.27
CA SER A 239 8.81 7.29 -13.92
C SER A 239 7.30 7.49 -13.74
N VAL A 240 6.86 8.04 -12.61
CA VAL A 240 5.45 8.41 -12.37
C VAL A 240 5.07 9.64 -13.19
N LYS A 241 5.93 10.69 -13.18
CA LYS A 241 5.71 11.91 -13.97
C LYS A 241 5.60 11.64 -15.47
N GLN A 242 6.39 10.70 -15.98
CA GLN A 242 6.39 10.32 -17.41
C GLN A 242 5.08 9.67 -17.87
N VAL A 243 4.35 9.02 -16.97
CA VAL A 243 3.11 8.30 -17.31
C VAL A 243 1.84 9.06 -16.94
N ALA A 244 1.97 10.13 -16.16
CA ALA A 244 0.85 10.95 -15.71
C ALA A 244 0.32 11.87 -16.84
N ASN A 245 -0.98 12.17 -16.78
CA ASN A 245 -1.58 13.20 -17.65
C ASN A 245 -1.17 14.60 -17.22
N TYR A 246 -0.97 14.81 -15.92
CA TYR A 246 -0.63 16.09 -15.32
C TYR A 246 0.34 15.91 -14.16
N VAL A 247 1.18 16.93 -13.94
CA VAL A 247 2.03 17.03 -12.74
C VAL A 247 1.55 18.23 -11.93
N THR A 248 1.22 18.01 -10.65
CA THR A 248 0.81 19.07 -9.73
C THR A 248 2.01 19.58 -8.91
N THR A 249 1.77 20.42 -7.90
CA THR A 249 2.78 20.89 -6.95
C THR A 249 3.29 19.75 -6.07
N ASP A 250 4.42 19.99 -5.37
CA ASP A 250 4.91 19.06 -4.36
C ASP A 250 3.92 18.92 -3.19
N CYS A 251 3.85 17.74 -2.61
CA CYS A 251 3.08 17.52 -1.39
C CYS A 251 3.63 18.38 -0.24
N GLY A 252 2.78 19.24 0.34
CA GLY A 252 3.18 20.19 1.39
C GLY A 252 3.69 21.56 0.91
N ASN A 253 3.54 21.84 -0.40
CA ASN A 253 3.85 23.15 -1.01
C ASN A 253 2.57 23.77 -1.60
N HIS A 254 1.71 24.27 -0.74
CA HIS A 254 0.45 24.95 -1.12
C HIS A 254 0.43 26.40 -0.70
#